data_d3302269e6137148402444a034b9450f
#
_entry.id   d3302269e6137148402444a034b9450f
#
_cell.length_a   1.000
_cell.length_b   1.000
_cell.length_c   1.000
_cell.angle_alpha   90.00
_cell.angle_beta   90.00
_cell.angle_gamma   90.00
#
_symmetry.space_group_name_H-M   'P 1'
#
loop_
_entity.id
_entity.type
_entity.pdbx_description
1 polymer ?
#
loop_
_entity_poly.entity_id
_entity_poly.type
_entity_poly.pdbx_seq_one_letter_code
_entity_poly.pdbx_strand_id
1 'polypeptide(L)'
;MAEARWRQDQATGLRQLMQARSQRSISLIGGRGRIGKTSLVINLATSLVHRGNRVLVIDEFNSSGNVAARLGMRARQRLGDVLRGDAPLESLVLDAATDLQILPLSVQPSQLARLDADGEARFAQQFADLLADVDFLLVDAAPIHSPDQPSMALATDERLIVLADRAEAITDAYTFIKLLSRDFAKRDFLLLVNRAPDYTAAKQLFERVARVARRHTQADVRLLGFVPEDETLHRANHLLQPLMPAFADAEASHACLQLAEVLERLVPVSLTPPDAFVHRWIECNRAFLPSQQP
;
A
#
# COMPACT_ATOMS: atom_id res chain seq x y z
N MET A 1 -3.20 43.14 22.80
CA MET A 1 -4.22 42.13 22.49
C MET A 1 -4.05 41.53 21.09
N ALA A 2 -3.67 42.28 20.05
CA ALA A 2 -3.40 41.77 18.69
C ALA A 2 -2.16 40.86 18.60
N GLU A 3 -1.06 41.19 19.26
CA GLU A 3 0.19 40.37 19.24
C GLU A 3 0.03 39.00 19.92
N ALA A 4 -0.78 38.90 20.96
CA ALA A 4 -1.04 37.59 21.60
C ALA A 4 -1.87 36.64 20.69
N ARG A 5 -2.78 37.20 19.91
CA ARG A 5 -3.57 36.46 18.93
C ARG A 5 -2.73 35.96 17.76
N TRP A 6 -1.77 36.78 17.29
CA TRP A 6 -0.85 36.42 16.21
C TRP A 6 0.10 35.28 16.60
N ARG A 7 0.62 35.31 17.83
CA ARG A 7 1.48 34.23 18.37
C ARG A 7 0.70 32.93 18.59
N GLN A 8 -0.56 33.01 18.96
CA GLN A 8 -1.43 31.82 19.07
C GLN A 8 -1.75 31.24 17.69
N ASP A 9 -1.99 32.04 16.66
CA ASP A 9 -2.22 31.59 15.29
C ASP A 9 -0.99 30.95 14.67
N GLN A 10 0.19 31.55 14.87
CA GLN A 10 1.46 30.94 14.39
C GLN A 10 1.79 29.66 15.12
N ALA A 11 1.59 29.58 16.43
CA ALA A 11 1.81 28.37 17.20
C ALA A 11 0.80 27.26 16.85
N THR A 12 -0.43 27.65 16.50
CA THR A 12 -1.46 26.71 16.04
C THR A 12 -1.15 26.23 14.62
N GLY A 13 -0.75 27.13 13.72
CA GLY A 13 -0.29 26.76 12.37
C GLY A 13 0.97 25.92 12.40
N LEU A 14 1.94 26.21 13.28
CA LEU A 14 3.15 25.41 13.45
C LEU A 14 2.84 24.05 14.07
N ARG A 15 1.90 23.98 15.04
CA ARG A 15 1.42 22.71 15.60
C ARG A 15 0.65 21.91 14.57
N GLN A 16 -0.16 22.53 13.73
CA GLN A 16 -0.83 21.86 12.60
C GLN A 16 0.17 21.37 11.55
N LEU A 17 1.22 22.11 11.26
CA LEU A 17 2.33 21.68 10.39
C LEU A 17 3.21 20.61 11.05
N MET A 18 3.38 20.63 12.36
CA MET A 18 4.10 19.59 13.12
C MET A 18 3.22 18.40 13.50
N GLN A 19 1.89 18.58 13.59
CA GLN A 19 0.88 17.52 13.76
C GLN A 19 0.39 16.95 12.44
N ALA A 20 0.68 17.56 11.31
CA ALA A 20 0.70 16.86 10.05
C ALA A 20 1.87 15.85 10.10
N ARG A 21 1.75 14.82 10.94
CA ARG A 21 2.44 13.56 10.68
C ARG A 21 2.13 13.26 9.23
N SER A 22 3.14 13.34 8.40
CA SER A 22 2.98 13.18 6.98
C SER A 22 2.57 11.73 6.73
N GLN A 23 1.27 11.50 6.63
CA GLN A 23 0.73 10.21 6.26
C GLN A 23 1.44 9.72 5.01
N ARG A 24 1.87 8.48 5.01
CA ARG A 24 2.53 7.86 3.87
C ARG A 24 1.65 6.78 3.27
N SER A 25 1.37 6.90 1.99
CA SER A 25 0.65 5.89 1.24
C SER A 25 1.60 5.09 0.35
N ILE A 26 1.68 3.78 0.61
CA ILE A 26 2.62 2.87 -0.05
C ILE A 26 1.85 1.68 -0.63
N SER A 27 1.92 1.48 -1.95
CA SER A 27 1.38 0.26 -2.56
C SER A 27 2.45 -0.80 -2.70
N LEU A 28 2.12 -2.02 -2.27
CA LEU A 28 2.91 -3.20 -2.57
C LEU A 28 2.37 -3.84 -3.84
N ILE A 29 3.20 -3.84 -4.89
CA ILE A 29 2.87 -4.37 -6.21
C ILE A 29 3.63 -5.68 -6.39
N GLY A 30 2.96 -6.71 -6.85
CA GLY A 30 3.60 -7.99 -7.09
C GLY A 30 3.01 -8.72 -8.27
N GLY A 31 3.85 -9.48 -8.94
CA GLY A 31 3.47 -10.31 -10.07
C GLY A 31 2.86 -11.66 -9.67
N ARG A 32 2.74 -12.52 -10.68
CA ARG A 32 2.29 -13.91 -10.54
C ARG A 32 3.26 -14.75 -9.68
N GLY A 33 2.86 -15.95 -9.33
CA GLY A 33 3.78 -16.95 -8.78
C GLY A 33 3.90 -16.97 -7.26
N ARG A 34 2.93 -16.44 -6.50
CA ARG A 34 2.92 -16.51 -5.03
C ARG A 34 4.23 -16.01 -4.39
N ILE A 35 4.69 -14.85 -4.83
CA ILE A 35 5.94 -14.23 -4.36
C ILE A 35 5.91 -13.77 -2.89
N GLY A 36 4.80 -13.98 -2.19
CA GLY A 36 4.66 -13.64 -0.77
C GLY A 36 4.24 -12.20 -0.48
N LYS A 37 3.77 -11.43 -1.48
CA LYS A 37 3.37 -10.02 -1.33
C LYS A 37 2.43 -9.78 -0.14
N THR A 38 1.29 -10.48 -0.07
CA THR A 38 0.31 -10.31 1.03
C THR A 38 0.91 -10.61 2.41
N SER A 39 1.78 -11.65 2.52
CA SER A 39 2.50 -11.92 3.78
C SER A 39 3.46 -10.79 4.15
N LEU A 40 4.12 -10.20 3.15
CA LEU A 40 4.99 -9.02 3.38
C LEU A 40 4.19 -7.81 3.84
N VAL A 41 3.03 -7.54 3.24
CA VAL A 41 2.14 -6.45 3.68
C VAL A 41 1.79 -6.61 5.16
N ILE A 42 1.35 -7.79 5.57
CA ILE A 42 0.97 -8.09 6.96
C ILE A 42 2.18 -7.88 7.89
N ASN A 43 3.32 -8.46 7.56
CA ASN A 43 4.49 -8.42 8.44
C ASN A 43 5.16 -7.04 8.47
N LEU A 44 5.12 -6.29 7.38
CA LEU A 44 5.56 -4.90 7.35
C LEU A 44 4.63 -4.00 8.17
N ALA A 45 3.31 -4.19 8.05
CA ALA A 45 2.31 -3.47 8.82
C ALA A 45 2.49 -3.70 10.33
N THR A 46 2.62 -4.97 10.76
CA THR A 46 2.86 -5.29 12.17
C THR A 46 4.21 -4.79 12.68
N SER A 47 5.24 -4.75 11.82
CA SER A 47 6.54 -4.17 12.18
C SER A 47 6.46 -2.65 12.36
N LEU A 48 5.70 -1.94 11.53
CA LEU A 48 5.45 -0.50 11.69
C LEU A 48 4.66 -0.22 12.98
N VAL A 49 3.63 -1.03 13.27
CA VAL A 49 2.88 -0.93 14.54
C VAL A 49 3.79 -1.18 15.75
N HIS A 50 4.64 -2.20 15.70
CA HIS A 50 5.62 -2.47 16.76
C HIS A 50 6.57 -1.30 17.02
N ARG A 51 6.79 -0.46 16.02
CA ARG A 51 7.58 0.78 16.11
C ARG A 51 6.77 2.01 16.54
N GLY A 52 5.49 1.82 16.88
CA GLY A 52 4.62 2.87 17.40
C GLY A 52 3.86 3.68 16.34
N ASN A 53 3.72 3.14 15.13
CA ASN A 53 2.93 3.77 14.08
C ASN A 53 1.51 3.22 14.05
N ARG A 54 0.54 4.05 13.66
CA ARG A 54 -0.83 3.63 13.34
C ARG A 54 -0.91 3.29 11.85
N VAL A 55 -1.32 2.06 11.56
CA VAL A 55 -1.29 1.49 10.21
C VAL A 55 -2.68 1.06 9.75
N LEU A 56 -3.09 1.54 8.58
CA LEU A 56 -4.21 1.01 7.85
C LEU A 56 -3.72 0.21 6.65
N VAL A 57 -4.15 -1.04 6.53
CA VAL A 57 -3.90 -1.86 5.35
C VAL A 57 -5.16 -1.92 4.51
N ILE A 58 -5.06 -1.46 3.27
CA ILE A 58 -6.11 -1.69 2.26
C ILE A 58 -5.79 -2.96 1.50
N ASP A 59 -6.77 -3.85 1.45
CA ASP A 59 -6.71 -5.09 0.68
C ASP A 59 -7.55 -4.93 -0.60
N GLU A 60 -6.87 -4.70 -1.71
CA GLU A 60 -7.51 -4.55 -3.02
C GLU A 60 -7.88 -5.91 -3.64
N PHE A 61 -7.51 -7.01 -2.98
CA PHE A 61 -7.61 -8.35 -3.55
C PHE A 61 -8.83 -9.14 -3.02
N ASN A 62 -9.73 -9.50 -3.90
CA ASN A 62 -10.88 -10.34 -3.57
C ASN A 62 -10.58 -11.84 -3.80
N SER A 63 -9.72 -12.40 -2.97
CA SER A 63 -9.40 -13.84 -3.04
C SER A 63 -9.46 -14.49 -1.67
N SER A 64 -9.55 -15.82 -1.65
CA SER A 64 -9.49 -16.61 -0.42
C SER A 64 -8.16 -16.49 0.35
N GLY A 65 -7.16 -15.88 -0.24
CA GLY A 65 -5.84 -15.65 0.36
C GLY A 65 -5.54 -14.17 0.62
N ASN A 66 -6.56 -13.34 0.73
CA ASN A 66 -6.46 -11.91 1.02
C ASN A 66 -5.95 -11.62 2.44
N VAL A 67 -5.65 -10.35 2.75
CA VAL A 67 -5.09 -9.94 4.06
C VAL A 67 -5.98 -10.40 5.21
N ALA A 68 -7.28 -10.09 5.13
CA ALA A 68 -8.23 -10.44 6.19
C ALA A 68 -8.30 -11.96 6.43
N ALA A 69 -8.38 -12.76 5.36
CA ALA A 69 -8.43 -14.22 5.47
C ALA A 69 -7.15 -14.80 6.09
N ARG A 70 -5.97 -14.21 5.78
CA ARG A 70 -4.68 -14.63 6.36
C ARG A 70 -4.53 -14.29 7.84
N LEU A 71 -5.35 -13.38 8.35
CA LEU A 71 -5.44 -13.03 9.76
C LEU A 71 -6.66 -13.69 10.44
N GLY A 72 -7.33 -14.66 9.77
CA GLY A 72 -8.50 -15.34 10.30
C GLY A 72 -9.74 -14.46 10.43
N MET A 73 -9.76 -13.31 9.76
CA MET A 73 -10.81 -12.30 9.85
C MET A 73 -11.77 -12.40 8.66
N ARG A 74 -12.99 -11.88 8.84
CA ARG A 74 -14.00 -11.83 7.77
C ARG A 74 -14.72 -10.50 7.77
N ALA A 75 -14.78 -9.85 6.63
CA ALA A 75 -15.63 -8.68 6.43
C ALA A 75 -17.11 -9.08 6.51
N ARG A 76 -17.90 -8.25 7.19
CA ARG A 76 -19.35 -8.46 7.35
C ARG A 76 -20.16 -7.71 6.31
N GLN A 77 -19.62 -6.62 5.79
CA GLN A 77 -20.28 -5.73 4.84
C GLN A 77 -19.48 -5.62 3.55
N ARG A 78 -20.07 -5.04 2.51
CA ARG A 78 -19.45 -4.88 1.19
C ARG A 78 -19.32 -3.40 0.86
N LEU A 79 -18.27 -3.05 0.13
CA LEU A 79 -18.08 -1.68 -0.33
C LEU A 79 -19.28 -1.13 -1.11
N GLY A 80 -19.98 -1.96 -1.88
CA GLY A 80 -21.20 -1.56 -2.58
C GLY A 80 -22.27 -0.94 -1.68
N ASP A 81 -22.39 -1.40 -0.43
CA ASP A 81 -23.35 -0.85 0.54
C ASP A 81 -22.92 0.55 0.98
N VAL A 82 -21.60 0.76 1.17
CA VAL A 82 -21.04 2.08 1.51
C VAL A 82 -21.22 3.08 0.36
N LEU A 83 -20.92 2.65 -0.88
CA LEU A 83 -21.04 3.52 -2.05
C LEU A 83 -22.49 3.97 -2.32
N ARG A 84 -23.49 3.13 -1.98
CA ARG A 84 -24.90 3.52 -2.03
C ARG A 84 -25.34 4.40 -0.85
N GLY A 85 -24.53 4.51 0.20
CA GLY A 85 -24.88 5.22 1.43
C GLY A 85 -25.70 4.39 2.43
N ASP A 86 -25.80 3.06 2.21
CA ASP A 86 -26.54 2.14 3.09
C ASP A 86 -25.75 1.82 4.38
N ALA A 87 -24.44 2.06 4.36
CA ALA A 87 -23.54 1.83 5.49
C ALA A 87 -22.38 2.85 5.51
N PRO A 88 -21.80 3.17 6.67
CA PRO A 88 -20.59 3.98 6.75
C PRO A 88 -19.35 3.16 6.38
N LEU A 89 -18.30 3.83 5.85
CA LEU A 89 -17.04 3.18 5.47
C LEU A 89 -16.37 2.48 6.66
N GLU A 90 -16.45 3.06 7.84
CA GLU A 90 -15.92 2.49 9.09
C GLU A 90 -16.44 1.07 9.38
N SER A 91 -17.67 0.76 8.94
CA SER A 91 -18.26 -0.57 9.13
C SER A 91 -17.56 -1.69 8.35
N LEU A 92 -16.71 -1.33 7.37
CA LEU A 92 -15.87 -2.28 6.63
C LEU A 92 -14.53 -2.53 7.33
N VAL A 93 -14.12 -1.65 8.25
CA VAL A 93 -12.83 -1.74 8.92
C VAL A 93 -12.81 -2.93 9.88
N LEU A 94 -11.72 -3.67 9.84
CA LEU A 94 -11.45 -4.77 10.74
C LEU A 94 -10.24 -4.41 11.63
N ASP A 95 -10.45 -4.38 12.93
CA ASP A 95 -9.38 -4.16 13.91
C ASP A 95 -8.57 -5.45 14.09
N ALA A 96 -7.41 -5.52 13.47
CA ALA A 96 -6.53 -6.70 13.52
C ALA A 96 -5.68 -6.74 14.80
N ALA A 97 -5.27 -5.57 15.29
CA ALA A 97 -4.58 -5.37 16.57
C ALA A 97 -4.72 -3.89 16.98
N THR A 98 -4.22 -3.54 18.17
CA THR A 98 -4.03 -2.12 18.52
C THR A 98 -3.18 -1.45 17.46
N ASP A 99 -3.63 -0.31 16.93
CA ASP A 99 -2.98 0.48 15.89
C ASP A 99 -2.81 -0.22 14.52
N LEU A 100 -3.47 -1.38 14.29
CA LEU A 100 -3.50 -2.08 13.02
C LEU A 100 -4.94 -2.33 12.56
N GLN A 101 -5.32 -1.66 11.51
CA GLN A 101 -6.63 -1.79 10.86
C GLN A 101 -6.50 -2.36 9.45
N ILE A 102 -7.47 -3.15 9.05
CA ILE A 102 -7.57 -3.73 7.70
C ILE A 102 -8.88 -3.24 7.08
N LEU A 103 -8.78 -2.69 5.89
CA LEU A 103 -9.91 -2.29 5.07
C LEU A 103 -9.97 -3.17 3.82
N PRO A 104 -10.80 -4.22 3.80
CA PRO A 104 -10.98 -5.06 2.62
C PRO A 104 -11.81 -4.31 1.59
N LEU A 105 -11.15 -3.85 0.54
CA LEU A 105 -11.76 -3.10 -0.55
C LEU A 105 -11.72 -3.91 -1.84
N SER A 106 -12.59 -4.88 -1.96
CA SER A 106 -12.86 -5.53 -3.23
C SER A 106 -13.73 -4.61 -4.10
N VAL A 107 -13.11 -3.83 -4.95
CA VAL A 107 -13.79 -2.85 -5.80
C VAL A 107 -13.86 -3.36 -7.23
N GLN A 108 -15.06 -3.27 -7.82
CA GLN A 108 -15.16 -3.25 -9.28
C GLN A 108 -14.92 -1.80 -9.75
N PRO A 109 -14.00 -1.56 -10.68
CA PRO A 109 -13.67 -0.21 -11.16
C PRO A 109 -14.90 0.63 -11.54
N SER A 110 -15.90 -0.01 -12.14
CA SER A 110 -17.16 0.62 -12.53
C SER A 110 -18.00 1.16 -11.39
N GLN A 111 -17.82 0.69 -10.16
CA GLN A 111 -18.61 1.15 -9.00
C GLN A 111 -18.15 2.52 -8.54
N LEU A 112 -16.84 2.73 -8.38
CA LEU A 112 -16.29 4.05 -8.02
C LEU A 112 -16.46 5.08 -9.12
N ALA A 113 -16.24 4.67 -10.37
CA ALA A 113 -16.32 5.56 -11.50
C ALA A 113 -17.74 6.12 -11.75
N ARG A 114 -18.77 5.45 -11.24
CA ARG A 114 -20.19 5.86 -11.37
C ARG A 114 -20.72 6.69 -10.21
N LEU A 115 -19.90 7.00 -9.22
CA LEU A 115 -20.31 7.92 -8.16
C LEU A 115 -20.65 9.28 -8.76
N ASP A 116 -21.78 9.83 -8.32
CA ASP A 116 -22.11 11.23 -8.52
C ASP A 116 -21.28 12.13 -7.59
N ALA A 117 -21.38 13.43 -7.77
CA ALA A 117 -20.59 14.39 -6.99
C ALA A 117 -20.83 14.28 -5.47
N ASP A 118 -22.09 14.04 -5.06
CA ASP A 118 -22.45 13.92 -3.65
C ASP A 118 -21.93 12.59 -3.06
N GLY A 119 -22.04 11.51 -3.80
CA GLY A 119 -21.47 10.20 -3.44
C GLY A 119 -19.96 10.22 -3.32
N GLU A 120 -19.29 10.90 -4.26
CA GLU A 120 -17.84 11.09 -4.22
C GLU A 120 -17.41 11.91 -3.00
N ALA A 121 -18.04 13.06 -2.78
CA ALA A 121 -17.74 13.92 -1.64
C ALA A 121 -17.95 13.19 -0.30
N ARG A 122 -19.05 12.46 -0.18
CA ARG A 122 -19.35 11.66 1.01
C ARG A 122 -18.30 10.55 1.23
N PHE A 123 -17.96 9.82 0.18
CA PHE A 123 -16.97 8.75 0.26
C PHE A 123 -15.58 9.30 0.58
N ALA A 124 -15.17 10.41 -0.05
CA ALA A 124 -13.91 11.08 0.21
C ALA A 124 -13.81 11.57 1.67
N GLN A 125 -14.89 12.16 2.20
CA GLN A 125 -14.91 12.61 3.59
C GLN A 125 -14.77 11.44 4.57
N GLN A 126 -15.54 10.36 4.41
CA GLN A 126 -15.44 9.18 5.27
C GLN A 126 -14.04 8.55 5.22
N PHE A 127 -13.41 8.58 4.06
CA PHE A 127 -12.06 8.08 3.89
C PHE A 127 -11.03 8.99 4.57
N ALA A 128 -11.18 10.30 4.44
CA ALA A 128 -10.34 11.28 5.13
C ALA A 128 -10.45 11.15 6.65
N ASP A 129 -11.66 10.96 7.16
CA ASP A 129 -11.91 10.74 8.60
C ASP A 129 -11.21 9.45 9.08
N LEU A 130 -11.29 8.36 8.31
CA LEU A 130 -10.62 7.10 8.62
C LEU A 130 -9.10 7.24 8.62
N LEU A 131 -8.56 8.07 7.74
CA LEU A 131 -7.13 8.29 7.61
C LEU A 131 -6.55 9.35 8.55
N ALA A 132 -7.38 10.11 9.27
CA ALA A 132 -6.96 11.27 10.06
C ALA A 132 -5.85 10.95 11.09
N ASP A 133 -5.90 9.75 11.62
CA ASP A 133 -4.97 9.27 12.65
C ASP A 133 -3.98 8.20 12.16
N VAL A 134 -3.93 7.91 10.86
CA VAL A 134 -3.08 6.90 10.25
C VAL A 134 -1.72 7.48 9.88
N ASP A 135 -0.63 6.86 10.33
CA ASP A 135 0.73 7.23 9.96
C ASP A 135 1.13 6.58 8.61
N PHE A 136 0.75 5.31 8.42
CA PHE A 136 1.03 4.55 7.21
C PHE A 136 -0.22 3.90 6.62
N LEU A 137 -0.50 4.23 5.37
CA LEU A 137 -1.47 3.54 4.53
C LEU A 137 -0.71 2.55 3.63
N LEU A 138 -0.86 1.26 3.91
CA LEU A 138 -0.31 0.20 3.05
C LEU A 138 -1.39 -0.38 2.16
N VAL A 139 -1.12 -0.54 0.88
CA VAL A 139 -2.06 -1.14 -0.08
C VAL A 139 -1.51 -2.47 -0.57
N ASP A 140 -2.20 -3.57 -0.28
CA ASP A 140 -1.98 -4.86 -0.95
C ASP A 140 -2.61 -4.79 -2.35
N ALA A 141 -1.87 -4.20 -3.29
CA ALA A 141 -2.39 -3.83 -4.60
C ALA A 141 -2.74 -5.07 -5.43
N ALA A 142 -3.87 -5.00 -6.14
CA ALA A 142 -4.22 -6.02 -7.12
C ALA A 142 -3.15 -6.09 -8.23
N PRO A 143 -2.93 -7.26 -8.84
CA PRO A 143 -1.99 -7.39 -9.95
C PRO A 143 -2.43 -6.51 -11.12
N ILE A 144 -1.51 -5.71 -11.65
CA ILE A 144 -1.75 -4.87 -12.82
C ILE A 144 -1.47 -5.73 -14.05
N HIS A 145 -2.52 -6.19 -14.73
CA HIS A 145 -2.37 -7.06 -15.91
C HIS A 145 -2.44 -6.29 -17.23
N SER A 146 -3.01 -5.10 -17.22
CA SER A 146 -3.29 -4.30 -18.41
C SER A 146 -3.33 -2.82 -18.04
N PRO A 147 -3.01 -1.91 -19.00
CA PRO A 147 -3.26 -0.48 -18.84
C PRO A 147 -4.72 -0.15 -18.53
N ASP A 148 -5.64 -1.03 -18.92
CA ASP A 148 -7.09 -0.84 -18.76
C ASP A 148 -7.61 -1.29 -17.38
N GLN A 149 -6.74 -1.75 -16.49
CA GLN A 149 -7.11 -2.13 -15.12
C GLN A 149 -6.58 -1.11 -14.12
N PRO A 150 -7.45 -0.23 -13.58
CA PRO A 150 -7.05 0.68 -12.52
C PRO A 150 -6.66 -0.11 -11.28
N SER A 151 -5.56 0.32 -10.64
CA SER A 151 -5.12 -0.17 -9.35
C SER A 151 -4.91 1.00 -8.41
N MET A 152 -5.16 0.80 -7.13
CA MET A 152 -4.81 1.78 -6.09
C MET A 152 -3.34 2.17 -6.09
N ALA A 153 -2.47 1.35 -6.67
CA ALA A 153 -1.06 1.67 -6.86
C ALA A 153 -0.83 2.96 -7.69
N LEU A 154 -1.81 3.39 -8.48
CA LEU A 154 -1.76 4.65 -9.21
C LEU A 154 -2.04 5.86 -8.31
N ALA A 155 -2.80 5.67 -7.25
CA ALA A 155 -3.20 6.72 -6.31
C ALA A 155 -2.20 6.93 -5.16
N THR A 156 -1.43 5.89 -4.79
CA THR A 156 -0.43 5.98 -3.70
C THR A 156 0.76 6.86 -4.05
N ASP A 157 1.40 7.43 -3.02
CA ASP A 157 2.59 8.26 -3.18
C ASP A 157 3.81 7.42 -3.54
N GLU A 158 3.95 6.26 -2.94
CA GLU A 158 5.09 5.36 -3.14
C GLU A 158 4.65 3.99 -3.67
N ARG A 159 5.50 3.39 -4.48
CA ARG A 159 5.30 2.08 -5.12
C ARG A 159 6.43 1.16 -4.77
N LEU A 160 6.12 0.12 -3.99
CA LEU A 160 7.05 -0.92 -3.59
C LEU A 160 6.79 -2.18 -4.41
N ILE A 161 7.67 -2.48 -5.34
CA ILE A 161 7.58 -3.68 -6.17
C ILE A 161 8.25 -4.84 -5.44
N VAL A 162 7.47 -5.88 -5.17
CA VAL A 162 7.95 -7.12 -4.56
C VAL A 162 8.49 -8.03 -5.64
N LEU A 163 9.73 -8.47 -5.45
CA LEU A 163 10.48 -9.31 -6.38
C LEU A 163 10.90 -10.60 -5.67
N ALA A 164 10.90 -11.72 -6.39
CA ALA A 164 11.49 -12.98 -5.95
C ALA A 164 12.32 -13.57 -7.09
N ASP A 165 13.30 -14.44 -6.80
CA ASP A 165 14.14 -15.04 -7.84
C ASP A 165 13.39 -16.12 -8.62
N ARG A 166 12.45 -15.65 -9.43
CA ARG A 166 11.64 -16.43 -10.38
C ARG A 166 11.52 -15.68 -11.68
N ALA A 167 11.63 -16.36 -12.79
CA ALA A 167 11.61 -15.73 -14.10
C ALA A 167 10.36 -14.91 -14.36
N GLU A 168 9.19 -15.43 -13.94
CA GLU A 168 7.91 -14.72 -14.07
C GLU A 168 7.87 -13.45 -13.22
N ALA A 169 8.37 -13.51 -11.97
CA ALA A 169 8.38 -12.35 -11.07
C ALA A 169 9.28 -11.21 -11.60
N ILE A 170 10.42 -11.57 -12.19
CA ILE A 170 11.34 -10.62 -12.82
C ILE A 170 10.67 -9.95 -14.04
N THR A 171 10.03 -10.75 -14.87
CA THR A 171 9.31 -10.27 -16.06
C THR A 171 8.16 -9.36 -15.67
N ASP A 172 7.37 -9.77 -14.67
CA ASP A 172 6.23 -9.00 -14.18
C ASP A 172 6.70 -7.67 -13.55
N ALA A 173 7.75 -7.68 -12.72
CA ALA A 173 8.31 -6.46 -12.14
C ALA A 173 8.75 -5.44 -13.21
N TYR A 174 9.44 -5.91 -14.24
CA TYR A 174 9.81 -5.05 -15.37
C TYR A 174 8.57 -4.53 -16.10
N THR A 175 7.58 -5.38 -16.33
CA THR A 175 6.32 -5.01 -16.99
C THR A 175 5.60 -3.92 -16.20
N PHE A 176 5.53 -4.02 -14.87
CA PHE A 176 4.92 -3.00 -14.01
C PHE A 176 5.67 -1.68 -14.07
N ILE A 177 7.00 -1.69 -13.96
CA ILE A 177 7.82 -0.49 -14.08
C ILE A 177 7.58 0.18 -15.44
N LYS A 178 7.62 -0.60 -16.52
CA LYS A 178 7.42 -0.09 -17.87
C LYS A 178 6.02 0.51 -18.04
N LEU A 179 4.97 -0.20 -17.64
CA LEU A 179 3.59 0.24 -17.71
C LEU A 179 3.38 1.54 -16.92
N LEU A 180 3.76 1.53 -15.64
CA LEU A 180 3.57 2.67 -14.75
C LEU A 180 4.38 3.89 -15.20
N SER A 181 5.58 3.68 -15.75
CA SER A 181 6.42 4.79 -16.22
C SER A 181 5.92 5.37 -17.53
N ARG A 182 5.51 4.52 -18.47
CA ARG A 182 5.13 4.93 -19.83
C ARG A 182 3.72 5.50 -19.88
N ASP A 183 2.77 4.79 -19.27
CA ASP A 183 1.35 5.05 -19.44
C ASP A 183 0.79 5.94 -18.32
N PHE A 184 1.46 5.98 -17.16
CA PHE A 184 1.02 6.75 -15.99
C PHE A 184 2.05 7.75 -15.45
N ALA A 185 3.15 7.98 -16.18
CA ALA A 185 4.21 8.93 -15.83
C ALA A 185 4.80 8.74 -14.40
N LYS A 186 4.69 7.53 -13.82
CA LYS A 186 5.29 7.22 -12.52
C LYS A 186 6.76 6.88 -12.72
N ARG A 187 7.65 7.49 -11.95
CA ARG A 187 9.10 7.34 -12.17
C ARG A 187 9.85 6.76 -10.99
N ASP A 188 9.31 6.88 -9.78
CA ASP A 188 9.97 6.47 -8.56
C ASP A 188 9.44 5.12 -8.09
N PHE A 189 10.34 4.15 -7.96
CA PHE A 189 10.02 2.79 -7.54
C PHE A 189 10.99 2.30 -6.47
N LEU A 190 10.45 1.71 -5.42
CA LEU A 190 11.19 0.91 -4.47
C LEU A 190 11.08 -0.56 -4.87
N LEU A 191 12.16 -1.32 -4.77
CA LEU A 191 12.16 -2.77 -4.93
C LEU A 191 12.45 -3.44 -3.59
N LEU A 192 11.67 -4.46 -3.28
CA LEU A 192 11.89 -5.36 -2.15
C LEU A 192 12.09 -6.78 -2.69
N VAL A 193 13.21 -7.38 -2.39
CA VAL A 193 13.49 -8.77 -2.77
C VAL A 193 13.03 -9.68 -1.64
N ASN A 194 12.06 -10.53 -1.92
CA ASN A 194 11.53 -11.51 -0.98
C ASN A 194 12.12 -12.91 -1.25
N ARG A 195 12.31 -13.69 -0.20
CA ARG A 195 12.87 -15.05 -0.26
C ARG A 195 14.27 -15.08 -0.87
N ALA A 196 15.08 -14.09 -0.56
CA ALA A 196 16.48 -14.12 -0.96
C ALA A 196 17.31 -14.94 0.03
N PRO A 197 18.27 -15.74 -0.43
CA PRO A 197 19.15 -16.48 0.48
C PRO A 197 20.06 -15.54 1.28
N ASP A 198 20.49 -14.43 0.69
CA ASP A 198 21.35 -13.43 1.30
C ASP A 198 21.27 -12.07 0.58
N TYR A 199 21.95 -11.07 1.13
CA TYR A 199 22.01 -9.71 0.56
C TYR A 199 22.65 -9.69 -0.83
N THR A 200 23.66 -10.53 -1.09
CA THR A 200 24.38 -10.56 -2.38
C THR A 200 23.45 -11.02 -3.49
N ALA A 201 22.70 -12.10 -3.26
CA ALA A 201 21.70 -12.60 -4.20
C ALA A 201 20.58 -11.58 -4.42
N ALA A 202 20.09 -10.96 -3.36
CA ALA A 202 19.09 -9.90 -3.44
C ALA A 202 19.58 -8.72 -4.29
N LYS A 203 20.80 -8.26 -4.06
CA LYS A 203 21.43 -7.17 -4.81
C LYS A 203 21.60 -7.51 -6.29
N GLN A 204 22.08 -8.71 -6.60
CA GLN A 204 22.24 -9.17 -7.99
C GLN A 204 20.88 -9.21 -8.72
N LEU A 205 19.85 -9.70 -8.06
CA LEU A 205 18.51 -9.74 -8.62
C LEU A 205 17.96 -8.33 -8.87
N PHE A 206 18.10 -7.44 -7.89
CA PHE A 206 17.76 -6.02 -8.04
C PHE A 206 18.48 -5.38 -9.22
N GLU A 207 19.80 -5.55 -9.34
CA GLU A 207 20.60 -4.94 -10.41
C GLU A 207 20.19 -5.43 -11.80
N ARG A 208 19.75 -6.69 -11.93
CA ARG A 208 19.21 -7.23 -13.19
C ARG A 208 17.96 -6.46 -13.61
N VAL A 209 16.99 -6.28 -12.71
CA VAL A 209 15.74 -5.55 -12.99
C VAL A 209 16.02 -4.07 -13.22
N ALA A 210 16.81 -3.43 -12.36
CA ALA A 210 17.13 -2.01 -12.43
C ALA A 210 17.87 -1.66 -13.73
N ARG A 211 18.78 -2.51 -14.20
CA ARG A 211 19.50 -2.32 -15.47
C ARG A 211 18.56 -2.32 -16.66
N VAL A 212 17.60 -3.25 -16.70
CA VAL A 212 16.62 -3.33 -17.79
C VAL A 212 15.65 -2.14 -17.72
N ALA A 213 15.19 -1.79 -16.53
CA ALA A 213 14.31 -0.65 -16.32
C ALA A 213 14.95 0.66 -16.80
N ARG A 214 16.18 0.97 -16.36
CA ARG A 214 16.94 2.17 -16.77
C ARG A 214 17.19 2.25 -18.27
N ARG A 215 17.36 1.10 -18.94
CA ARG A 215 17.61 1.06 -20.39
C ARG A 215 16.38 1.41 -21.22
N HIS A 216 15.18 1.11 -20.72
CA HIS A 216 13.96 1.17 -21.52
C HIS A 216 12.89 2.12 -20.94
N THR A 217 13.14 2.70 -19.78
CA THR A 217 12.25 3.66 -19.11
C THR A 217 13.06 4.78 -18.48
N GLN A 218 12.38 5.83 -18.04
CA GLN A 218 12.98 6.92 -17.26
C GLN A 218 12.77 6.69 -15.73
N ALA A 219 12.57 5.43 -15.33
CA ALA A 219 12.29 5.10 -13.95
C ALA A 219 13.57 5.16 -13.10
N ASP A 220 13.45 5.79 -11.94
CA ASP A 220 14.38 5.65 -10.83
C ASP A 220 13.94 4.47 -9.96
N VAL A 221 14.82 3.49 -9.87
CA VAL A 221 14.55 2.23 -9.16
C VAL A 221 15.59 2.06 -8.06
N ARG A 222 15.12 2.03 -6.81
CA ARG A 222 15.97 1.91 -5.61
C ARG A 222 15.65 0.63 -4.86
N LEU A 223 16.69 -0.04 -4.34
CA LEU A 223 16.51 -1.20 -3.47
C LEU A 223 16.12 -0.74 -2.07
N LEU A 224 14.96 -1.15 -1.59
CA LEU A 224 14.55 -0.94 -0.20
C LEU A 224 15.28 -1.90 0.74
N GLY A 225 15.38 -3.17 0.33
CA GLY A 225 16.02 -4.24 1.09
C GLY A 225 15.55 -5.61 0.63
N PHE A 226 15.71 -6.59 1.50
CA PHE A 226 15.28 -7.96 1.24
C PHE A 226 14.71 -8.63 2.50
N VAL A 227 13.92 -9.67 2.28
CA VAL A 227 13.46 -10.59 3.34
C VAL A 227 14.01 -11.98 2.99
N PRO A 228 14.69 -12.64 3.92
CA PRO A 228 15.21 -13.99 3.69
C PRO A 228 14.08 -15.02 3.55
N GLU A 229 14.39 -16.16 2.96
CA GLU A 229 13.52 -17.32 3.02
C GLU A 229 13.56 -17.88 4.45
N ASP A 230 12.39 -17.98 5.08
CA ASP A 230 12.28 -18.35 6.49
C ASP A 230 11.08 -19.29 6.68
N GLU A 231 11.32 -20.47 7.23
CA GLU A 231 10.27 -21.46 7.51
C GLU A 231 9.27 -20.96 8.56
N THR A 232 9.69 -20.08 9.47
CA THR A 232 8.80 -19.47 10.45
C THR A 232 7.71 -18.66 9.80
N LEU A 233 7.97 -18.02 8.66
CA LEU A 233 6.95 -17.32 7.89
C LEU A 233 5.86 -18.28 7.37
N HIS A 234 6.23 -19.48 6.96
CA HIS A 234 5.27 -20.51 6.57
C HIS A 234 4.42 -20.96 7.76
N ARG A 235 5.03 -21.17 8.93
CA ARG A 235 4.32 -21.54 10.16
C ARG A 235 3.35 -20.45 10.59
N ALA A 236 3.78 -19.18 10.62
CA ALA A 236 2.93 -18.04 10.93
C ALA A 236 1.70 -17.95 10.01
N ASN A 237 1.91 -18.13 8.70
CA ASN A 237 0.81 -18.15 7.72
C ASN A 237 -0.18 -19.30 7.98
N HIS A 238 0.27 -20.50 8.38
CA HIS A 238 -0.61 -21.62 8.76
C HIS A 238 -1.40 -21.35 10.03
N LEU A 239 -0.83 -20.60 10.96
CA LEU A 239 -1.47 -20.20 12.21
C LEU A 239 -2.39 -18.98 12.05
N LEU A 240 -2.52 -18.43 10.85
CA LEU A 240 -3.30 -17.22 10.53
C LEU A 240 -2.90 -16.02 11.41
N GLN A 241 -1.61 -15.85 11.62
CA GLN A 241 -1.07 -14.76 12.43
C GLN A 241 0.18 -14.16 11.78
N PRO A 242 0.53 -12.89 12.07
CA PRO A 242 1.77 -12.30 11.63
C PRO A 242 2.98 -12.92 12.35
N LEU A 243 4.19 -12.67 11.81
CA LEU A 243 5.44 -13.08 12.47
C LEU A 243 5.58 -12.44 13.86
N MET A 244 5.31 -11.14 13.94
CA MET A 244 5.36 -10.41 15.20
C MET A 244 3.99 -10.43 15.90
N PRO A 245 3.94 -10.59 17.23
CA PRO A 245 5.07 -10.86 18.13
C PRO A 245 5.44 -12.35 18.26
N ALA A 246 4.70 -13.28 17.62
CA ALA A 246 4.78 -14.71 17.88
C ALA A 246 6.15 -15.35 17.57
N PHE A 247 6.88 -14.79 16.61
CA PHE A 247 8.17 -15.27 16.13
C PHE A 247 9.17 -14.10 16.04
N ALA A 248 9.31 -13.33 17.12
CA ALA A 248 10.13 -12.11 17.14
C ALA A 248 11.59 -12.35 16.74
N ASP A 249 12.17 -13.49 17.12
CA ASP A 249 13.58 -13.85 16.87
C ASP A 249 13.81 -14.42 15.45
N ALA A 250 12.78 -14.58 14.62
CA ALA A 250 12.93 -15.06 13.25
C ALA A 250 13.71 -14.08 12.39
N GLU A 251 14.54 -14.57 11.47
CA GLU A 251 15.31 -13.73 10.55
C GLU A 251 14.38 -12.83 9.70
N ALA A 252 13.25 -13.37 9.24
CA ALA A 252 12.25 -12.60 8.51
C ALA A 252 11.59 -11.51 9.38
N SER A 253 11.44 -11.71 10.69
CA SER A 253 10.94 -10.70 11.62
C SER A 253 11.92 -9.53 11.75
N HIS A 254 13.19 -9.83 11.95
CA HIS A 254 14.25 -8.82 12.00
C HIS A 254 14.33 -8.03 10.69
N ALA A 255 14.26 -8.73 9.54
CA ALA A 255 14.25 -8.08 8.24
C ALA A 255 13.05 -7.13 8.07
N CYS A 256 11.84 -7.55 8.46
CA CYS A 256 10.65 -6.69 8.40
C CYS A 256 10.76 -5.47 9.33
N LEU A 257 11.33 -5.62 10.53
CA LEU A 257 11.59 -4.49 11.44
C LEU A 257 12.60 -3.50 10.85
N GLN A 258 13.68 -3.98 10.25
CA GLN A 258 14.66 -3.12 9.56
C GLN A 258 14.03 -2.40 8.36
N LEU A 259 13.20 -3.08 7.57
CA LEU A 259 12.48 -2.46 6.46
C LEU A 259 11.50 -1.38 6.94
N ALA A 260 10.79 -1.62 8.04
CA ALA A 260 9.91 -0.62 8.66
C ALA A 260 10.72 0.61 9.11
N GLU A 261 11.88 0.41 9.75
CA GLU A 261 12.78 1.50 10.14
C GLU A 261 13.30 2.30 8.93
N VAL A 262 13.67 1.62 7.85
CA VAL A 262 14.09 2.30 6.60
C VAL A 262 12.94 3.12 6.03
N LEU A 263 11.73 2.56 5.99
CA LEU A 263 10.55 3.30 5.51
C LEU A 263 10.30 4.57 6.33
N GLU A 264 10.37 4.52 7.66
CA GLU A 264 10.18 5.72 8.50
C GLU A 264 11.22 6.82 8.19
N ARG A 265 12.45 6.44 7.86
CA ARG A 265 13.56 7.37 7.60
C ARG A 265 13.62 7.87 6.16
N LEU A 266 13.00 7.17 5.23
CA LEU A 266 12.95 7.62 3.84
C LEU A 266 12.13 8.91 3.74
N VAL A 267 12.73 9.91 3.09
CA VAL A 267 12.00 11.12 2.74
C VAL A 267 10.99 10.75 1.65
N PRO A 268 9.68 10.96 1.88
CA PRO A 268 8.68 10.64 0.87
C PRO A 268 8.85 11.53 -0.36
N VAL A 269 8.62 10.97 -1.53
CA VAL A 269 8.72 11.69 -2.83
C VAL A 269 7.65 12.76 -2.95
N SER A 270 6.48 12.51 -2.41
CA SER A 270 5.39 13.47 -2.29
C SER A 270 4.56 13.14 -1.06
N LEU A 271 3.91 14.14 -0.51
CA LEU A 271 2.93 13.98 0.56
C LEU A 271 1.57 14.37 0.01
N THR A 272 0.68 13.41 -0.06
CA THR A 272 -0.66 13.65 -0.54
C THR A 272 -1.60 13.75 0.66
N PRO A 273 -2.45 14.79 0.73
CA PRO A 273 -3.51 14.83 1.72
C PRO A 273 -4.44 13.60 1.59
N PRO A 274 -5.03 13.13 2.70
CA PRO A 274 -5.89 11.94 2.70
C PRO A 274 -7.04 11.97 1.69
N ASP A 275 -7.68 13.12 1.55
CA ASP A 275 -8.74 13.37 0.57
C ASP A 275 -8.25 13.26 -0.87
N ALA A 276 -7.06 13.78 -1.16
CA ALA A 276 -6.48 13.73 -2.49
C ALA A 276 -6.11 12.30 -2.93
N PHE A 277 -5.85 11.37 -2.01
CA PHE A 277 -5.68 9.95 -2.33
C PHE A 277 -6.96 9.38 -2.94
N VAL A 278 -8.10 9.63 -2.30
CA VAL A 278 -9.40 9.12 -2.76
C VAL A 278 -9.79 9.72 -4.11
N HIS A 279 -9.64 11.03 -4.26
CA HIS A 279 -9.91 11.70 -5.53
C HIS A 279 -9.05 11.13 -6.67
N ARG A 280 -7.74 10.97 -6.46
CA ARG A 280 -6.86 10.33 -7.46
C ARG A 280 -7.29 8.89 -7.77
N TRP A 281 -7.73 8.14 -6.77
CA TRP A 281 -8.20 6.77 -6.97
C TRP A 281 -9.49 6.74 -7.81
N ILE A 282 -10.47 7.62 -7.53
CA ILE A 282 -11.71 7.74 -8.31
C ILE A 282 -11.42 8.20 -9.74
N GLU A 283 -10.55 9.20 -9.93
CA GLU A 283 -10.14 9.67 -11.26
C GLU A 283 -9.47 8.58 -12.08
N CYS A 284 -8.56 7.82 -11.47
CA CYS A 284 -7.97 6.65 -12.11
C CYS A 284 -9.04 5.66 -12.58
N ASN A 285 -10.05 5.37 -11.74
CA ASN A 285 -11.12 4.46 -12.13
C ASN A 285 -11.99 5.03 -13.27
N ARG A 286 -12.25 6.34 -13.28
CA ARG A 286 -13.00 7.00 -14.37
C ARG A 286 -12.27 6.95 -15.70
N ALA A 287 -10.95 7.12 -15.70
CA ALA A 287 -10.13 7.05 -16.91
C ALA A 287 -10.20 5.68 -17.60
N PHE A 288 -10.61 4.63 -16.88
CA PHE A 288 -10.71 3.25 -17.39
C PHE A 288 -12.14 2.80 -17.70
N LEU A 289 -13.14 3.66 -17.53
CA LEU A 289 -14.46 3.35 -18.07
C LEU A 289 -14.35 3.29 -19.59
N PRO A 290 -14.84 2.22 -20.24
CA PRO A 290 -14.99 2.23 -21.68
C PRO A 290 -15.85 3.44 -22.03
N SER A 291 -15.30 4.32 -22.89
CA SER A 291 -16.05 5.43 -23.45
C SER A 291 -17.37 4.84 -23.96
N GLN A 292 -18.49 5.20 -23.36
CA GLN A 292 -19.78 4.91 -23.97
C GLN A 292 -19.76 5.70 -25.30
N GLN A 293 -19.37 5.03 -26.37
CA GLN A 293 -19.63 5.57 -27.69
C GLN A 293 -21.15 5.59 -27.86
N PRO A 294 -21.69 6.74 -28.27
CA PRO A 294 -23.12 6.90 -28.49
C PRO A 294 -23.63 5.97 -29.59
#